data_5b2e45d135cc3ba4655ed05c4b469df6
#
_entry.id   5b2e45d135cc3ba4655ed05c4b469df6
#
_cell.length_a   1.000
_cell.length_b   1.000
_cell.length_c   1.000
_cell.angle_alpha   90.00
_cell.angle_beta   90.00
_cell.angle_gamma   90.00
#
_symmetry.space_group_name_H-M   'P 1'
#
loop_
_entity.id
_entity.type
_entity.pdbx_description
1 polymer ?
#
loop_
_entity_poly.entity_id
_entity_poly.type
_entity_poly.pdbx_seq_one_letter_code
_entity_poly.pdbx_strand_id
1 'polypeptide(L)'
;MPAKPNSSTPTPRAWQRMLSGRRLDILSPSPLDIEIEDIAHGLARVTRWNGQTKGTYGLSVAQHSLLVEEILSRNAPQLAQKWRLAGLIHDAPEYVIGDMITPFKAALGPLYRQIEARLQEAVHIRFGLPAELPPGIIHSIKRADRMAAFIEATQIAGFADAEAKKLFSKPRGTPAHYKLIPLPPEKAAKAFLRRFDLLFGHKGYRG
;
A
#
# COMPACT_ATOMS: atom_id res chain seq x y z
N MET A 1 -6.59 31.01 47.54
CA MET A 1 -5.71 29.99 46.88
C MET A 1 -6.40 29.48 45.63
N PRO A 2 -5.90 29.73 44.41
CA PRO A 2 -6.55 29.19 43.23
C PRO A 2 -6.22 27.70 43.09
N ALA A 3 -7.23 26.87 42.87
CA ALA A 3 -7.12 25.44 42.64
C ALA A 3 -6.33 25.18 41.31
N LYS A 4 -5.32 24.31 41.37
CA LYS A 4 -4.62 23.82 40.19
C LYS A 4 -5.57 22.99 39.33
N PRO A 5 -5.62 23.21 38.00
CA PRO A 5 -6.33 22.31 37.12
C PRO A 5 -5.50 21.01 36.96
N ASN A 6 -5.94 19.96 37.66
CA ASN A 6 -5.38 18.63 37.51
C ASN A 6 -6.26 17.87 36.51
N SER A 7 -6.03 18.04 35.22
CA SER A 7 -6.62 17.21 34.18
C SER A 7 -5.53 16.70 33.23
N SER A 8 -4.72 15.75 33.72
CA SER A 8 -3.97 14.88 32.83
C SER A 8 -4.95 13.89 32.19
N THR A 9 -5.61 14.33 31.13
CA THR A 9 -6.31 13.40 30.24
C THR A 9 -5.26 12.40 29.75
N PRO A 10 -5.42 11.08 29.95
CA PRO A 10 -4.44 10.11 29.49
C PRO A 10 -4.27 10.29 27.98
N THR A 11 -3.01 10.43 27.53
CA THR A 11 -2.73 10.47 26.10
C THR A 11 -3.31 9.23 25.43
N PRO A 12 -4.16 9.36 24.40
CA PRO A 12 -4.77 8.21 23.77
C PRO A 12 -3.70 7.25 23.28
N ARG A 13 -3.95 5.95 23.41
CA ARG A 13 -3.05 4.91 22.88
C ARG A 13 -2.88 5.07 21.38
N ALA A 14 -1.68 5.36 20.90
CA ALA A 14 -1.33 5.57 19.50
C ALA A 14 -0.54 4.41 18.87
N TRP A 15 -0.55 3.22 19.47
CA TRP A 15 0.19 2.07 19.00
C TRP A 15 -0.71 0.84 18.76
N GLN A 16 -0.28 -0.01 17.82
CA GLN A 16 -0.91 -1.28 17.51
C GLN A 16 0.03 -2.45 17.79
N ARG A 17 -0.51 -3.55 18.34
CA ARG A 17 0.19 -4.82 18.44
C ARG A 17 0.13 -5.53 17.09
N MET A 18 1.29 -5.89 16.55
CA MET A 18 1.42 -6.64 15.31
C MET A 18 1.49 -8.15 15.58
N LEU A 19 1.22 -8.98 14.56
CA LEU A 19 1.30 -10.45 14.68
C LEU A 19 2.72 -10.95 14.97
N SER A 20 3.74 -10.28 14.42
CA SER A 20 5.15 -10.53 14.71
C SER A 20 5.51 -10.36 16.19
N GLY A 21 4.63 -9.76 16.98
CA GLY A 21 4.90 -9.38 18.35
C GLY A 21 5.42 -7.96 18.51
N ARG A 22 5.73 -7.24 17.42
CA ARG A 22 6.14 -5.84 17.44
C ARG A 22 5.02 -4.94 17.98
N ARG A 23 5.41 -3.79 18.48
CA ARG A 23 4.53 -2.71 18.91
C ARG A 23 4.79 -1.50 18.04
N LEU A 24 3.95 -1.32 17.02
CA LEU A 24 4.08 -0.20 16.10
C LEU A 24 3.40 1.04 16.64
N ASP A 25 4.12 2.13 16.83
CA ASP A 25 3.55 3.45 17.07
C ASP A 25 3.09 4.05 15.74
N ILE A 26 1.82 4.43 15.66
CA ILE A 26 1.21 4.93 14.41
C ILE A 26 1.56 6.39 14.16
N LEU A 27 1.75 7.17 15.24
CA LEU A 27 2.03 8.60 15.14
C LEU A 27 3.53 8.90 15.01
N SER A 28 4.37 7.98 15.52
CA SER A 28 5.84 8.08 15.45
C SER A 28 6.44 6.70 15.13
N PRO A 29 6.21 6.18 13.92
CA PRO A 29 6.64 4.82 13.57
C PRO A 29 8.16 4.70 13.51
N SER A 30 8.69 3.65 14.16
CA SER A 30 10.10 3.28 14.05
C SER A 30 10.29 2.27 12.91
N PRO A 31 11.28 2.44 12.02
CA PRO A 31 11.62 1.42 11.02
C PRO A 31 11.93 0.05 11.63
N LEU A 32 12.41 0.00 12.88
CA LEU A 32 12.75 -1.24 13.59
C LEU A 32 11.52 -2.04 14.05
N ASP A 33 10.34 -1.41 14.08
CA ASP A 33 9.07 -2.06 14.45
C ASP A 33 8.28 -2.55 13.24
N ILE A 34 8.84 -2.43 12.04
CA ILE A 34 8.20 -2.81 10.78
C ILE A 34 8.77 -4.15 10.29
N GLU A 35 7.88 -5.13 10.11
CA GLU A 35 8.20 -6.45 9.54
C GLU A 35 7.41 -6.69 8.27
N ILE A 36 8.07 -7.28 7.26
CA ILE A 36 7.43 -7.51 5.95
C ILE A 36 6.29 -8.52 6.04
N GLU A 37 6.38 -9.46 6.97
CA GLU A 37 5.34 -10.45 7.22
C GLU A 37 4.05 -9.80 7.74
N ASP A 38 4.16 -8.79 8.61
CA ASP A 38 3.02 -8.03 9.10
C ASP A 38 2.38 -7.20 7.98
N ILE A 39 3.21 -6.56 7.15
CA ILE A 39 2.74 -5.82 5.96
C ILE A 39 1.99 -6.78 5.03
N ALA A 40 2.59 -7.90 4.65
CA ALA A 40 1.99 -8.86 3.74
C ALA A 40 0.67 -9.43 4.29
N HIS A 41 0.64 -9.73 5.61
CA HIS A 41 -0.54 -10.22 6.30
C HIS A 41 -1.68 -9.18 6.28
N GLY A 42 -1.37 -7.94 6.63
CA GLY A 42 -2.34 -6.84 6.66
C GLY A 42 -2.86 -6.50 5.26
N LEU A 43 -1.96 -6.22 4.31
CA LEU A 43 -2.34 -5.87 2.94
C LEU A 43 -3.16 -6.96 2.23
N ALA A 44 -2.95 -8.23 2.59
CA ALA A 44 -3.73 -9.33 2.03
C ALA A 44 -5.16 -9.40 2.58
N ARG A 45 -5.46 -8.72 3.70
CA ARG A 45 -6.77 -8.69 4.37
C ARG A 45 -7.48 -7.34 4.26
N VAL A 46 -6.78 -6.31 3.84
CA VAL A 46 -7.36 -5.03 3.45
C VAL A 46 -7.85 -5.14 2.02
N THR A 47 -9.15 -4.90 1.79
CA THR A 47 -9.76 -5.00 0.47
C THR A 47 -9.82 -3.65 -0.22
N ARG A 48 -9.47 -3.62 -1.49
CA ARG A 48 -9.68 -2.49 -2.40
C ARG A 48 -11.18 -2.25 -2.60
N TRP A 49 -11.54 -1.03 -2.97
CA TRP A 49 -12.93 -0.67 -3.30
C TRP A 49 -13.92 -0.93 -2.15
N ASN A 50 -13.47 -0.89 -0.89
CA ASN A 50 -14.28 -1.26 0.28
C ASN A 50 -14.97 -2.64 0.11
N GLY A 51 -14.32 -3.58 -0.59
CA GLY A 51 -14.88 -4.90 -0.88
C GLY A 51 -15.98 -4.92 -1.95
N GLN A 52 -16.33 -3.78 -2.58
CA GLN A 52 -17.35 -3.69 -3.62
C GLN A 52 -16.79 -4.19 -4.97
N THR A 53 -16.39 -5.46 -5.00
CA THR A 53 -15.81 -6.12 -6.17
C THR A 53 -16.50 -7.46 -6.45
N LYS A 54 -16.51 -7.86 -7.73
CA LYS A 54 -17.05 -9.16 -8.15
C LYS A 54 -16.13 -10.30 -7.71
N GLY A 55 -16.71 -11.47 -7.45
CA GLY A 55 -15.96 -12.68 -7.09
C GLY A 55 -16.20 -13.11 -5.64
N THR A 56 -15.64 -14.27 -5.29
CA THR A 56 -15.78 -14.85 -3.93
C THR A 56 -14.95 -14.08 -2.89
N TYR A 57 -13.84 -13.48 -3.31
CA TYR A 57 -12.95 -12.71 -2.45
C TYR A 57 -12.89 -11.27 -2.94
N GLY A 58 -12.76 -10.32 -2.03
CA GLY A 58 -12.39 -8.95 -2.38
C GLY A 58 -10.96 -8.91 -2.94
N LEU A 59 -10.69 -8.01 -3.90
CA LEU A 59 -9.32 -7.74 -4.33
C LEU A 59 -8.55 -7.12 -3.17
N SER A 60 -7.46 -7.74 -2.74
CA SER A 60 -6.64 -7.23 -1.65
C SER A 60 -5.65 -6.15 -2.12
N VAL A 61 -5.24 -5.27 -1.19
CA VAL A 61 -4.15 -4.29 -1.44
C VAL A 61 -2.85 -5.02 -1.81
N ALA A 62 -2.58 -6.20 -1.24
CA ALA A 62 -1.42 -7.01 -1.64
C ALA A 62 -1.45 -7.38 -3.13
N GLN A 63 -2.63 -7.74 -3.69
CA GLN A 63 -2.76 -8.02 -5.12
C GLN A 63 -2.67 -6.75 -5.98
N HIS A 64 -3.23 -5.65 -5.51
CA HIS A 64 -3.06 -4.35 -6.14
C HIS A 64 -1.58 -3.96 -6.24
N SER A 65 -0.84 -4.06 -5.15
CA SER A 65 0.60 -3.77 -5.09
C SER A 65 1.43 -4.63 -6.06
N LEU A 66 1.08 -5.92 -6.19
CA LEU A 66 1.69 -6.80 -7.20
C LEU A 66 1.39 -6.33 -8.62
N LEU A 67 0.16 -5.93 -8.90
CA LEU A 67 -0.24 -5.40 -10.21
C LEU A 67 0.50 -4.11 -10.54
N VAL A 68 0.59 -3.18 -9.58
CA VAL A 68 1.31 -1.91 -9.74
C VAL A 68 2.78 -2.15 -10.04
N GLU A 69 3.44 -3.04 -9.30
CA GLU A 69 4.83 -3.39 -9.55
C GLU A 69 5.02 -4.05 -10.92
N GLU A 70 4.13 -4.95 -11.34
CA GLU A 70 4.20 -5.57 -12.66
C GLU A 70 4.06 -4.53 -13.78
N ILE A 71 3.09 -3.63 -13.67
CA ILE A 71 2.88 -2.54 -14.64
C ILE A 71 4.12 -1.63 -14.69
N LEU A 72 4.65 -1.25 -13.53
CA LEU A 72 5.84 -0.41 -13.42
C LEU A 72 7.04 -1.07 -14.12
N SER A 73 7.27 -2.35 -13.85
CA SER A 73 8.37 -3.13 -14.43
C SER A 73 8.27 -3.29 -15.94
N ARG A 74 7.08 -3.50 -16.47
CA ARG A 74 6.85 -3.60 -17.92
C ARG A 74 7.00 -2.26 -18.64
N ASN A 75 6.56 -1.16 -18.01
CA ASN A 75 6.66 0.18 -18.57
C ASN A 75 8.08 0.77 -18.50
N ALA A 76 8.92 0.26 -17.59
CA ALA A 76 10.29 0.71 -17.39
C ALA A 76 11.21 -0.51 -17.08
N PRO A 77 11.49 -1.37 -18.07
CA PRO A 77 12.24 -2.60 -17.83
C PRO A 77 13.68 -2.38 -17.35
N GLN A 78 14.26 -1.21 -17.65
CA GLN A 78 15.57 -0.78 -17.17
C GLN A 78 15.58 -0.20 -15.76
N LEU A 79 14.40 -0.09 -15.12
CA LEU A 79 14.29 0.49 -13.79
C LEU A 79 15.03 -0.38 -12.75
N ALA A 80 15.88 0.26 -11.96
CA ALA A 80 16.65 -0.46 -10.92
C ALA A 80 15.71 -1.18 -9.94
N GLN A 81 16.14 -2.35 -9.48
CA GLN A 81 15.36 -3.27 -8.64
C GLN A 81 14.79 -2.59 -7.38
N LYS A 82 15.57 -1.71 -6.72
CA LYS A 82 15.11 -0.93 -5.57
C LYS A 82 13.88 -0.05 -5.85
N TRP A 83 13.77 0.49 -7.07
CA TRP A 83 12.61 1.30 -7.44
C TRP A 83 11.37 0.46 -7.80
N ARG A 84 11.60 -0.77 -8.24
CA ARG A 84 10.53 -1.76 -8.40
C ARG A 84 10.02 -2.21 -7.03
N LEU A 85 10.94 -2.38 -6.05
CA LEU A 85 10.57 -2.61 -4.66
C LEU A 85 9.73 -1.46 -4.10
N ALA A 86 10.13 -0.20 -4.35
CA ALA A 86 9.32 0.96 -3.97
C ALA A 86 7.89 0.91 -4.56
N GLY A 87 7.76 0.44 -5.81
CA GLY A 87 6.44 0.21 -6.43
C GLY A 87 5.63 -0.90 -5.75
N LEU A 88 6.28 -1.99 -5.30
CA LEU A 88 5.60 -3.07 -4.59
C LEU A 88 5.07 -2.63 -3.21
N ILE A 89 5.81 -1.78 -2.51
CA ILE A 89 5.47 -1.35 -1.13
C ILE A 89 4.87 0.06 -1.08
N HIS A 90 4.38 0.60 -2.20
CA HIS A 90 3.92 1.98 -2.29
C HIS A 90 2.69 2.28 -1.41
N ASP A 91 1.83 1.30 -1.19
CA ASP A 91 0.66 1.36 -0.31
C ASP A 91 0.89 0.57 0.99
N ALA A 92 2.15 0.32 1.38
CA ALA A 92 2.43 -0.44 2.59
C ALA A 92 1.74 0.13 3.85
N PRO A 93 1.66 1.45 4.10
CA PRO A 93 0.96 1.98 5.26
C PRO A 93 -0.46 1.45 5.46
N GLU A 94 -1.14 1.05 4.39
CA GLU A 94 -2.52 0.57 4.43
C GLU A 94 -2.70 -0.72 5.24
N TYR A 95 -1.62 -1.46 5.55
CA TYR A 95 -1.69 -2.61 6.46
C TYR A 95 -2.12 -2.23 7.90
N VAL A 96 -2.01 -0.94 8.25
CA VAL A 96 -2.37 -0.39 9.57
C VAL A 96 -3.56 0.55 9.48
N ILE A 97 -3.56 1.44 8.47
CA ILE A 97 -4.57 2.50 8.35
C ILE A 97 -5.72 2.16 7.40
N GLY A 98 -5.61 1.04 6.67
CA GLY A 98 -6.61 0.59 5.69
C GLY A 98 -6.57 1.33 4.36
N ASP A 99 -7.16 0.73 3.33
CA ASP A 99 -7.36 1.36 2.01
C ASP A 99 -8.59 2.30 2.09
N MET A 100 -8.33 3.58 2.16
CA MET A 100 -9.37 4.61 2.20
C MET A 100 -9.59 5.21 0.82
N ILE A 101 -10.85 5.25 0.40
CA ILE A 101 -11.22 5.88 -0.89
C ILE A 101 -10.86 7.37 -0.90
N THR A 102 -10.47 7.86 -2.06
CA THR A 102 -10.02 9.27 -2.25
C THR A 102 -10.97 10.33 -1.67
N PRO A 103 -12.30 10.23 -1.84
CA PRO A 103 -13.21 11.21 -1.22
C PRO A 103 -13.12 11.22 0.31
N PHE A 104 -12.93 10.07 0.95
CA PHE A 104 -12.82 9.98 2.39
C PHE A 104 -11.46 10.50 2.89
N LYS A 105 -10.35 10.15 2.19
CA LYS A 105 -9.02 10.74 2.47
C LYS A 105 -9.07 12.29 2.40
N ALA A 106 -9.81 12.84 1.44
CA ALA A 106 -9.98 14.29 1.31
C ALA A 106 -10.76 14.90 2.49
N ALA A 107 -11.79 14.22 2.97
CA ALA A 107 -12.59 14.67 4.11
C ALA A 107 -11.84 14.62 5.44
N LEU A 108 -10.94 13.65 5.64
CA LEU A 108 -10.09 13.53 6.85
C LEU A 108 -9.00 14.62 6.92
N GLY A 109 -8.66 15.23 5.80
CA GLY A 109 -7.76 16.37 5.73
C GLY A 109 -6.27 16.05 5.90
N PRO A 110 -5.48 17.08 6.33
CA PRO A 110 -4.02 16.98 6.32
C PRO A 110 -3.44 16.00 7.34
N LEU A 111 -4.08 15.81 8.48
CA LEU A 111 -3.57 14.93 9.54
C LEU A 111 -3.44 13.49 9.08
N TYR A 112 -4.44 12.98 8.34
CA TYR A 112 -4.37 11.63 7.77
C TYR A 112 -3.16 11.47 6.85
N ARG A 113 -2.96 12.43 5.93
CA ARG A 113 -1.82 12.42 5.00
C ARG A 113 -0.47 12.46 5.71
N GLN A 114 -0.36 13.19 6.82
CA GLN A 114 0.87 13.25 7.61
C GLN A 114 1.18 11.89 8.27
N ILE A 115 0.16 11.21 8.81
CA ILE A 115 0.33 9.88 9.40
C ILE A 115 0.73 8.87 8.32
N GLU A 116 0.02 8.85 7.18
CA GLU A 116 0.32 8.00 6.04
C GLU A 116 1.77 8.20 5.54
N ALA A 117 2.20 9.46 5.39
CA ALA A 117 3.56 9.80 4.96
C ALA A 117 4.63 9.30 5.93
N ARG A 118 4.46 9.52 7.24
CA ARG A 118 5.43 9.03 8.25
C ARG A 118 5.55 7.50 8.26
N LEU A 119 4.43 6.80 8.15
CA LEU A 119 4.43 5.33 8.02
C LEU A 119 5.18 4.91 6.76
N GLN A 120 4.92 5.57 5.63
CA GLN A 120 5.60 5.27 4.36
C GLN A 120 7.11 5.53 4.43
N GLU A 121 7.53 6.64 5.04
CA GLU A 121 8.95 6.96 5.27
C GLU A 121 9.64 5.88 6.12
N ALA A 122 8.99 5.45 7.22
CA ALA A 122 9.52 4.39 8.07
C ALA A 122 9.64 3.06 7.33
N VAL A 123 8.66 2.70 6.49
CA VAL A 123 8.70 1.52 5.61
C VAL A 123 9.84 1.63 4.60
N HIS A 124 10.01 2.78 3.96
CA HIS A 124 11.10 3.00 3.00
C HIS A 124 12.47 2.80 3.65
N ILE A 125 12.70 3.43 4.81
CA ILE A 125 13.97 3.31 5.56
C ILE A 125 14.20 1.86 5.96
N ARG A 126 13.18 1.16 6.45
CA ARG A 126 13.28 -0.25 6.86
C ARG A 126 13.82 -1.13 5.74
N PHE A 127 13.41 -0.88 4.52
CA PHE A 127 13.79 -1.69 3.36
C PHE A 127 14.87 -1.05 2.48
N GLY A 128 15.67 -0.15 3.05
CA GLY A 128 16.86 0.42 2.40
C GLY A 128 16.57 1.40 1.28
N LEU A 129 15.38 1.98 1.27
CA LEU A 129 15.01 3.06 0.36
C LEU A 129 15.22 4.42 1.04
N PRO A 130 15.42 5.52 0.29
CA PRO A 130 15.38 6.86 0.87
C PRO A 130 13.98 7.14 1.43
N ALA A 131 13.89 7.85 2.57
CA ALA A 131 12.62 8.23 3.19
C ALA A 131 11.67 8.86 2.16
N GLU A 132 12.15 9.84 1.41
CA GLU A 132 11.46 10.44 0.27
C GLU A 132 12.04 9.89 -1.04
N LEU A 133 11.15 9.34 -1.89
CA LEU A 133 11.56 8.85 -3.21
C LEU A 133 11.82 10.01 -4.17
N PRO A 134 12.73 9.85 -5.15
CA PRO A 134 12.93 10.82 -6.21
C PRO A 134 11.62 11.13 -6.96
N PRO A 135 11.35 12.40 -7.34
CA PRO A 135 10.09 12.80 -8.00
C PRO A 135 9.75 11.99 -9.24
N GLY A 136 10.74 11.62 -10.06
CA GLY A 136 10.55 10.78 -11.24
C GLY A 136 10.07 9.36 -10.91
N ILE A 137 10.52 8.80 -9.79
CA ILE A 137 10.08 7.49 -9.30
C ILE A 137 8.64 7.58 -8.78
N ILE A 138 8.34 8.59 -7.95
CA ILE A 138 6.96 8.86 -7.48
C ILE A 138 6.00 8.99 -8.67
N HIS A 139 6.38 9.75 -9.70
CA HIS A 139 5.57 9.92 -10.90
C HIS A 139 5.31 8.60 -11.63
N SER A 140 6.34 7.76 -11.76
CA SER A 140 6.24 6.46 -12.42
C SER A 140 5.34 5.49 -11.66
N ILE A 141 5.46 5.44 -10.32
CA ILE A 141 4.61 4.62 -9.45
C ILE A 141 3.16 5.11 -9.55
N LYS A 142 2.89 6.41 -9.39
CA LYS A 142 1.54 6.97 -9.50
C LYS A 142 0.89 6.73 -10.86
N ARG A 143 1.69 6.64 -11.93
CA ARG A 143 1.17 6.30 -13.27
C ARG A 143 0.80 4.82 -13.34
N ALA A 144 1.60 3.93 -12.75
CA ALA A 144 1.31 2.50 -12.68
C ALA A 144 0.07 2.22 -11.81
N ASP A 145 -0.03 2.88 -10.66
CA ASP A 145 -1.16 2.80 -9.73
C ASP A 145 -2.48 3.23 -10.42
N ARG A 146 -2.50 4.38 -11.10
CA ARG A 146 -3.70 4.80 -11.87
C ARG A 146 -4.08 3.81 -12.96
N MET A 147 -3.10 3.16 -13.58
CA MET A 147 -3.36 2.11 -14.57
C MET A 147 -3.95 0.87 -13.89
N ALA A 148 -3.42 0.47 -12.73
CA ALA A 148 -3.97 -0.64 -11.94
C ALA A 148 -5.41 -0.33 -11.53
N ALA A 149 -5.69 0.86 -10.98
CA ALA A 149 -7.04 1.29 -10.62
C ALA A 149 -8.02 1.26 -11.80
N PHE A 150 -7.58 1.65 -13.02
CA PHE A 150 -8.41 1.54 -14.22
C PHE A 150 -8.73 0.08 -14.57
N ILE A 151 -7.75 -0.82 -14.50
CA ILE A 151 -7.93 -2.26 -14.76
C ILE A 151 -8.88 -2.86 -13.73
N GLU A 152 -8.69 -2.55 -12.46
CA GLU A 152 -9.55 -2.98 -11.36
C GLU A 152 -10.99 -2.50 -11.54
N ALA A 153 -11.17 -1.20 -11.81
CA ALA A 153 -12.48 -0.59 -12.01
C ALA A 153 -13.28 -1.31 -13.10
N THR A 154 -12.64 -1.56 -14.25
CA THR A 154 -13.31 -2.14 -15.41
C THR A 154 -13.51 -3.65 -15.32
N GLN A 155 -12.59 -4.39 -14.68
CA GLN A 155 -12.70 -5.85 -14.61
C GLN A 155 -13.53 -6.34 -13.44
N ILE A 156 -13.41 -5.72 -12.26
CA ILE A 156 -13.99 -6.29 -11.04
C ILE A 156 -14.86 -5.33 -10.22
N ALA A 157 -14.63 -4.00 -10.28
CA ALA A 157 -15.42 -3.05 -9.50
C ALA A 157 -16.71 -2.58 -10.21
N GLY A 158 -17.00 -3.10 -11.40
CA GLY A 158 -18.28 -2.88 -12.08
C GLY A 158 -18.42 -1.57 -12.85
N PHE A 159 -17.34 -0.80 -13.01
CA PHE A 159 -17.37 0.44 -13.80
C PHE A 159 -17.48 0.15 -15.30
N ALA A 160 -18.29 0.94 -15.99
CA ALA A 160 -18.26 0.97 -17.44
C ALA A 160 -16.93 1.60 -17.93
N ASP A 161 -16.43 1.14 -19.10
CA ASP A 161 -15.17 1.63 -19.67
C ASP A 161 -15.15 3.17 -19.86
N ALA A 162 -16.28 3.76 -20.28
CA ALA A 162 -16.42 5.19 -20.43
C ALA A 162 -16.34 5.97 -19.10
N GLU A 163 -16.89 5.40 -18.03
CA GLU A 163 -16.85 5.96 -16.68
C GLU A 163 -15.44 5.87 -16.08
N ALA A 164 -14.82 4.70 -16.18
CA ALA A 164 -13.46 4.49 -15.71
C ALA A 164 -12.44 5.41 -16.41
N LYS A 165 -12.62 5.69 -17.70
CA LYS A 165 -11.79 6.65 -18.45
C LYS A 165 -11.88 8.07 -17.92
N LYS A 166 -13.06 8.50 -17.44
CA LYS A 166 -13.24 9.84 -16.87
C LYS A 166 -12.55 9.98 -15.52
N LEU A 167 -12.58 8.93 -14.69
CA LEU A 167 -12.07 8.96 -13.32
C LEU A 167 -10.57 8.67 -13.24
N PHE A 168 -10.08 7.68 -13.97
CA PHE A 168 -8.70 7.17 -13.84
C PHE A 168 -7.81 7.53 -15.03
N SER A 169 -8.33 8.24 -16.04
CA SER A 169 -7.67 8.53 -17.32
C SER A 169 -7.23 7.25 -18.03
N LYS A 170 -7.71 6.96 -19.22
CA LYS A 170 -7.29 5.73 -19.94
C LYS A 170 -5.76 5.71 -20.09
N PRO A 171 -5.05 4.75 -19.42
CA PRO A 171 -3.61 4.65 -19.57
C PRO A 171 -3.27 4.28 -21.02
N ARG A 172 -2.27 4.93 -21.62
CA ARG A 172 -1.74 4.50 -22.91
C ARG A 172 -1.17 3.09 -22.78
N GLY A 173 -1.59 2.18 -23.66
CA GLY A 173 -1.05 0.83 -23.70
C GLY A 173 -1.55 -0.10 -22.59
N THR A 174 -2.80 0.06 -22.09
CA THR A 174 -3.40 -0.91 -21.17
C THR A 174 -3.39 -2.29 -21.82
N PRO A 175 -2.56 -3.22 -21.36
CA PRO A 175 -2.48 -4.52 -22.00
C PRO A 175 -3.72 -5.35 -21.65
N ALA A 176 -4.38 -5.89 -22.66
CA ALA A 176 -5.53 -6.78 -22.49
C ALA A 176 -5.18 -8.09 -21.75
N HIS A 177 -3.90 -8.35 -21.52
CA HIS A 177 -3.44 -9.60 -20.86
C HIS A 177 -3.52 -9.57 -19.33
N TYR A 178 -3.73 -8.39 -18.68
CA TYR A 178 -3.96 -8.36 -17.24
C TYR A 178 -5.35 -8.93 -16.94
N LYS A 179 -5.36 -10.09 -16.28
CA LYS A 179 -6.58 -10.73 -15.81
C LYS A 179 -6.57 -10.75 -14.29
N LEU A 180 -7.49 -10.02 -13.67
CA LEU A 180 -7.61 -9.95 -12.23
C LEU A 180 -8.54 -11.06 -11.73
N ILE A 181 -8.00 -11.88 -10.84
CA ILE A 181 -8.76 -12.88 -10.10
C ILE A 181 -8.47 -12.65 -8.62
N PRO A 182 -9.45 -12.19 -7.84
CA PRO A 182 -9.27 -12.05 -6.40
C PRO A 182 -8.90 -13.37 -5.74
N LEU A 183 -7.86 -13.36 -4.89
CA LEU A 183 -7.30 -14.54 -4.24
C LEU A 183 -7.69 -14.58 -2.77
N PRO A 184 -7.72 -15.79 -2.16
CA PRO A 184 -7.75 -15.92 -0.71
C PRO A 184 -6.57 -15.15 -0.08
N PRO A 185 -6.76 -14.54 1.12
CA PRO A 185 -5.74 -13.73 1.78
C PRO A 185 -4.38 -14.41 1.91
N GLU A 186 -4.35 -15.70 2.28
CA GLU A 186 -3.12 -16.46 2.45
C GLU A 186 -2.34 -16.62 1.12
N LYS A 187 -3.04 -16.77 0.00
CA LYS A 187 -2.42 -16.85 -1.32
C LYS A 187 -1.89 -15.48 -1.76
N ALA A 188 -2.64 -14.42 -1.50
CA ALA A 188 -2.22 -13.05 -1.79
C ALA A 188 -0.98 -12.65 -0.97
N ALA A 189 -0.97 -12.91 0.35
CA ALA A 189 0.19 -12.67 1.21
C ALA A 189 1.44 -13.43 0.74
N LYS A 190 1.28 -14.73 0.43
CA LYS A 190 2.38 -15.55 -0.06
C LYS A 190 2.94 -15.08 -1.41
N ALA A 191 2.08 -14.60 -2.30
CA ALA A 191 2.52 -14.04 -3.59
C ALA A 191 3.29 -12.72 -3.38
N PHE A 192 2.80 -11.85 -2.48
CA PHE A 192 3.45 -10.59 -2.13
C PHE A 192 4.83 -10.83 -1.52
N LEU A 193 4.96 -11.71 -0.53
CA LEU A 193 6.24 -12.06 0.10
C LEU A 193 7.25 -12.61 -0.91
N ARG A 194 6.83 -13.53 -1.77
CA ARG A 194 7.72 -14.05 -2.83
C ARG A 194 8.23 -12.94 -3.75
N ARG A 195 7.36 -11.99 -4.10
CA ARG A 195 7.77 -10.86 -4.95
C ARG A 195 8.71 -9.91 -4.22
N PHE A 196 8.43 -9.66 -2.95
CA PHE A 196 9.31 -8.88 -2.10
C PHE A 196 10.71 -9.52 -2.00
N ASP A 197 10.81 -10.82 -1.70
CA ASP A 197 12.08 -11.54 -1.61
C ASP A 197 12.91 -11.43 -2.89
N LEU A 198 12.26 -11.53 -4.05
CA LEU A 198 12.92 -11.37 -5.36
C LEU A 198 13.47 -9.96 -5.58
N LEU A 199 12.77 -8.94 -5.09
CA LEU A 199 13.15 -7.53 -5.29
C LEU A 199 14.09 -7.01 -4.21
N PHE A 200 13.97 -7.48 -2.98
CA PHE A 200 14.82 -7.07 -1.86
C PHE A 200 16.18 -7.76 -1.88
N GLY A 201 16.26 -8.96 -2.46
CA GLY A 201 17.46 -9.79 -2.55
C GLY A 201 17.66 -10.66 -1.31
N HIS A 202 18.03 -11.90 -1.52
CA HIS A 202 18.18 -12.95 -0.49
C HIS A 202 19.30 -12.74 0.54
N LYS A 203 19.79 -11.53 0.74
CA LYS A 203 20.84 -11.26 1.73
C LYS A 203 20.23 -10.93 3.10
N GLY A 204 19.78 -11.96 3.81
CA GLY A 204 19.80 -11.93 5.28
C GLY A 204 18.63 -11.27 6.00
N TYR A 205 17.37 -11.50 5.59
CA TYR A 205 16.21 -11.03 6.36
C TYR A 205 15.45 -12.15 7.09
N ARG A 206 16.15 -13.25 7.39
CA ARG A 206 15.63 -14.26 8.34
C ARG A 206 16.49 -14.19 9.59
N GLY A 207 16.08 -13.35 10.52
CA GLY A 207 16.55 -13.30 11.89
C GLY A 207 15.50 -13.86 12.81
#